data_d41ad65478e3f91c687a87b9668cf500
#
_entry.id   d41ad65478e3f91c687a87b9668cf500
#
_cell.length_a   1.000
_cell.length_b   1.000
_cell.length_c   1.000
_cell.angle_alpha   90.00
_cell.angle_beta   90.00
_cell.angle_gamma   90.00
#
_symmetry.space_group_name_H-M   'P 1'
#
loop_
_entity.id
_entity.type
_entity.pdbx_description
1 polymer ?
#
loop_
_entity_poly.entity_id
_entity_poly.type
_entity_poly.pdbx_seq_one_letter_code
_entity_poly.pdbx_strand_id
1 'polypeptide(L)'
;WDIATTINGPRRVVASPMPMSVLDIDVIRTLVQQRAVVICGGGGGIPIINDEKQFKGIPSVIDKDRLSALLASELGAEALIISTGVEAVFTDFGSNEQKEHRTLSVSQAEKYLAEGHFPEGSMGPKISSMIEAVRHSPGMRSILCKPGDALSALREDAGTTLSHDD
;
A
#
# COMPACT_ATOMS: atom_id res chain seq x y z
N TRP A 1 20.81 -11.56 15.13
CA TRP A 1 19.69 -11.53 14.18
C TRP A 1 18.41 -11.75 14.98
N ASP A 2 17.45 -10.85 14.80
CA ASP A 2 16.13 -11.00 15.44
C ASP A 2 15.31 -12.01 14.64
N ILE A 3 14.71 -12.96 15.36
CA ILE A 3 13.92 -14.04 14.77
C ILE A 3 12.55 -14.04 15.46
N ALA A 4 11.48 -13.97 14.68
CA ALA A 4 10.12 -14.16 15.15
C ALA A 4 9.60 -15.54 14.70
N THR A 5 8.83 -16.20 15.56
CA THR A 5 8.10 -17.40 15.22
C THR A 5 6.82 -17.02 14.48
N THR A 6 6.62 -17.56 13.29
CA THR A 6 5.43 -17.35 12.47
C THR A 6 4.72 -18.67 12.22
N ILE A 7 3.51 -18.63 11.67
CA ILE A 7 2.76 -19.83 11.26
C ILE A 7 3.54 -20.70 10.25
N ASN A 8 4.46 -20.10 9.49
CA ASN A 8 5.31 -20.76 8.51
C ASN A 8 6.72 -21.08 9.06
N GLY A 9 6.90 -21.06 10.38
CA GLY A 9 8.17 -21.31 11.07
C GLY A 9 8.94 -20.04 11.40
N PRO A 10 10.19 -20.18 11.91
CA PRO A 10 11.01 -19.06 12.32
C PRO A 10 11.41 -18.20 11.10
N ARG A 11 11.26 -16.89 11.22
CA ARG A 11 11.66 -15.91 10.21
C ARG A 11 12.53 -14.83 10.80
N ARG A 12 13.57 -14.44 10.06
CA ARG A 12 14.32 -13.23 10.39
C ARG A 12 13.40 -12.01 10.26
N VAL A 13 13.42 -11.17 11.29
CA VAL A 13 12.69 -9.90 11.31
C VAL A 13 13.67 -8.74 11.41
N VAL A 14 13.27 -7.60 10.86
CA VAL A 14 13.98 -6.33 10.90
C VAL A 14 12.95 -5.21 11.10
N ALA A 15 13.39 -4.04 11.52
CA ALA A 15 12.52 -2.87 11.60
C ALA A 15 11.88 -2.56 10.24
N SER A 16 10.63 -2.12 10.25
CA SER A 16 9.90 -1.67 9.05
C SER A 16 9.31 -0.28 9.32
N PRO A 17 10.15 0.77 9.27
CA PRO A 17 9.70 2.13 9.52
C PRO A 17 8.81 2.65 8.38
N MET A 18 8.06 3.72 8.69
CA MET A 18 7.34 4.47 7.67
C MET A 18 8.33 5.24 6.79
N PRO A 19 8.17 5.19 5.45
CA PRO A 19 8.96 6.04 4.57
C PRO A 19 8.51 7.50 4.72
N MET A 20 9.48 8.43 4.75
CA MET A 20 9.22 9.85 4.94
C MET A 20 9.30 10.64 3.62
N SER A 21 10.14 10.20 2.70
CA SER A 21 10.34 10.83 1.40
C SER A 21 11.01 9.86 0.43
N VAL A 22 10.89 10.15 -0.86
CA VAL A 22 11.57 9.45 -1.93
C VAL A 22 12.62 10.37 -2.53
N LEU A 23 13.90 10.00 -2.47
CA LEU A 23 14.99 10.89 -2.93
C LEU A 23 14.88 11.25 -4.41
N ASP A 24 14.49 10.28 -5.25
CA ASP A 24 14.43 10.44 -6.70
C ASP A 24 13.08 10.97 -7.19
N ILE A 25 12.23 11.50 -6.31
CA ILE A 25 10.85 11.89 -6.65
C ILE A 25 10.77 12.90 -7.79
N ASP A 26 11.69 13.86 -7.85
CA ASP A 26 11.68 14.89 -8.89
C ASP A 26 12.06 14.34 -10.27
N VAL A 27 12.97 13.37 -10.30
CA VAL A 27 13.33 12.65 -11.53
C VAL A 27 12.15 11.80 -12.00
N ILE A 28 11.52 11.05 -11.08
CA ILE A 28 10.34 10.23 -11.37
C ILE A 28 9.21 11.12 -11.91
N ARG A 29 8.93 12.24 -11.24
CA ARG A 29 7.91 13.21 -11.66
C ARG A 29 8.16 13.74 -13.06
N THR A 30 9.41 14.12 -13.35
CA THR A 30 9.81 14.62 -14.68
C THR A 30 9.55 13.58 -15.76
N LEU A 31 9.91 12.32 -15.54
CA LEU A 31 9.70 11.24 -16.49
C LEU A 31 8.20 10.96 -16.70
N VAL A 32 7.41 10.91 -15.63
CA VAL A 32 5.97 10.72 -15.70
C VAL A 32 5.28 11.85 -16.49
N GLN A 33 5.67 13.09 -16.27
CA GLN A 33 5.16 14.25 -17.02
C GLN A 33 5.47 14.16 -18.52
N GLN A 34 6.57 13.52 -18.87
CA GLN A 34 6.93 13.22 -20.26
C GLN A 34 6.27 11.93 -20.80
N ARG A 35 5.29 11.39 -20.08
CA ARG A 35 4.55 10.17 -20.43
C ARG A 35 5.41 8.89 -20.49
N ALA A 36 6.52 8.86 -19.76
CA ALA A 36 7.29 7.65 -19.59
C ALA A 36 6.61 6.72 -18.56
N VAL A 37 6.68 5.41 -18.80
CA VAL A 37 6.34 4.40 -17.79
C VAL A 37 7.56 4.21 -16.92
N VAL A 38 7.45 4.51 -15.62
CA VAL A 38 8.55 4.45 -14.68
C VAL A 38 8.42 3.22 -13.78
N ILE A 39 9.44 2.35 -13.76
CA ILE A 39 9.54 1.23 -12.83
C ILE A 39 10.47 1.67 -11.70
N CYS A 40 9.95 1.79 -10.48
CA CYS A 40 10.71 2.26 -9.32
C CYS A 40 10.29 1.55 -8.03
N GLY A 41 11.05 1.78 -6.95
CA GLY A 41 10.72 1.32 -5.60
C GLY A 41 10.95 -0.17 -5.34
N GLY A 42 10.85 -1.04 -6.34
CA GLY A 42 11.04 -2.49 -6.16
C GLY A 42 10.22 -3.05 -4.99
N GLY A 43 10.86 -3.75 -4.07
CA GLY A 43 10.22 -4.33 -2.87
C GLY A 43 10.01 -3.36 -1.71
N GLY A 44 10.23 -2.05 -1.90
CA GLY A 44 10.10 -1.02 -0.84
C GLY A 44 11.21 0.04 -0.86
N GLY A 45 12.12 -0.04 -1.82
CA GLY A 45 13.27 0.84 -1.93
C GLY A 45 14.43 0.46 -0.99
N ILE A 46 15.47 1.26 -1.01
CA ILE A 46 16.65 1.13 -0.12
C ILE A 46 16.45 2.11 1.04
N PRO A 47 16.25 1.62 2.27
CA PRO A 47 16.06 2.49 3.43
C PRO A 47 17.38 3.18 3.81
N ILE A 48 17.31 4.49 3.87
CA ILE A 48 18.43 5.35 4.24
C ILE A 48 17.98 6.41 5.24
N ILE A 49 18.93 6.93 6.01
CA ILE A 49 18.78 8.13 6.82
C ILE A 49 19.74 9.21 6.32
N ASN A 50 19.35 10.46 6.49
CA ASN A 50 20.24 11.59 6.29
C ASN A 50 20.97 11.89 7.62
N ASP A 51 22.26 11.57 7.66
CA ASP A 51 23.11 11.79 8.83
C ASP A 51 24.12 12.88 8.49
N GLU A 52 23.88 14.09 9.00
CA GLU A 52 24.78 15.25 8.89
C GLU A 52 25.37 15.52 7.48
N LYS A 53 24.55 15.42 6.43
CA LYS A 53 24.89 15.59 5.01
C LYS A 53 25.38 14.32 4.27
N GLN A 54 25.28 13.17 4.89
CA GLN A 54 25.57 11.89 4.20
C GLN A 54 24.37 10.96 4.28
N PHE A 55 24.08 10.30 3.18
CA PHE A 55 23.08 9.23 3.16
C PHE A 55 23.71 7.94 3.67
N LYS A 56 23.06 7.35 4.68
CA LYS A 56 23.52 6.11 5.28
C LYS A 56 22.44 5.05 5.21
N GLY A 57 22.77 3.89 4.64
CA GLY A 57 21.87 2.73 4.67
C GLY A 57 21.61 2.23 6.09
N ILE A 58 20.40 1.81 6.37
CA ILE A 58 20.01 1.25 7.66
C ILE A 58 19.48 -0.19 7.50
N PRO A 59 19.70 -1.08 8.49
CA PRO A 59 19.22 -2.45 8.47
C PRO A 59 17.70 -2.52 8.74
N SER A 60 16.90 -2.14 7.76
CA SER A 60 15.44 -2.14 7.81
C SER A 60 14.86 -2.52 6.46
N VAL A 61 13.55 -2.73 6.41
CA VAL A 61 12.78 -2.96 5.18
C VAL A 61 11.60 -2.00 5.15
N ILE A 62 11.52 -1.17 4.13
CA ILE A 62 10.32 -0.40 3.88
C ILE A 62 9.29 -1.32 3.21
N ASP A 63 8.06 -1.31 3.72
CA ASP A 63 6.97 -2.03 3.07
C ASP A 63 6.64 -1.40 1.72
N LYS A 64 6.49 -2.24 0.69
CA LYS A 64 6.24 -1.79 -0.68
C LYS A 64 4.91 -1.05 -0.85
N ASP A 65 3.89 -1.44 -0.06
CA ASP A 65 2.56 -0.82 -0.15
C ASP A 65 2.61 0.59 0.45
N ARG A 66 3.36 0.79 1.55
CA ARG A 66 3.64 2.11 2.15
C ARG A 66 4.44 3.02 1.21
N LEU A 67 5.47 2.47 0.57
CA LEU A 67 6.23 3.24 -0.42
C LEU A 67 5.36 3.64 -1.60
N SER A 68 4.51 2.73 -2.08
CA SER A 68 3.59 3.01 -3.20
C SER A 68 2.57 4.09 -2.84
N ALA A 69 2.04 4.07 -1.61
CA ALA A 69 1.14 5.10 -1.10
C ALA A 69 1.83 6.48 -1.07
N LEU A 70 3.06 6.54 -0.55
CA LEU A 70 3.85 7.77 -0.53
C LEU A 70 4.13 8.30 -1.94
N LEU A 71 4.59 7.43 -2.85
CA LEU A 71 4.83 7.79 -4.26
C LEU A 71 3.57 8.30 -4.93
N ALA A 72 2.44 7.63 -4.76
CA ALA A 72 1.17 8.04 -5.34
C ALA A 72 0.77 9.45 -4.86
N SER A 73 0.93 9.72 -3.56
CA SER A 73 0.63 11.03 -2.97
C SER A 73 1.58 12.11 -3.47
N GLU A 74 2.89 11.87 -3.46
CA GLU A 74 3.89 12.85 -3.89
C GLU A 74 3.83 13.16 -5.39
N LEU A 75 3.38 12.21 -6.22
CA LEU A 75 3.18 12.38 -7.66
C LEU A 75 1.81 13.00 -8.01
N GLY A 76 0.88 13.07 -7.07
CA GLY A 76 -0.48 13.50 -7.32
C GLY A 76 -1.23 12.52 -8.23
N ALA A 77 -1.06 11.22 -7.98
CA ALA A 77 -1.70 10.18 -8.79
C ALA A 77 -3.23 10.22 -8.65
N GLU A 78 -3.95 9.93 -9.73
CA GLU A 78 -5.42 9.79 -9.72
C GLU A 78 -5.87 8.48 -9.07
N ALA A 79 -5.03 7.45 -9.16
CA ALA A 79 -5.30 6.15 -8.57
C ALA A 79 -4.03 5.44 -8.11
N LEU A 80 -4.12 4.76 -6.97
CA LEU A 80 -3.15 3.76 -6.51
C LEU A 80 -3.79 2.38 -6.68
N ILE A 81 -3.12 1.45 -7.39
CA ILE A 81 -3.61 0.08 -7.56
C ILE A 81 -2.66 -0.88 -6.84
N ILE A 82 -3.20 -1.63 -5.89
CA ILE A 82 -2.49 -2.70 -5.18
C ILE A 82 -2.98 -4.04 -5.71
N SER A 83 -2.10 -4.76 -6.41
CA SER A 83 -2.39 -6.10 -6.90
C SER A 83 -2.06 -7.16 -5.84
N THR A 84 -3.00 -8.06 -5.57
CA THR A 84 -2.88 -9.08 -4.51
C THR A 84 -3.60 -10.38 -4.88
N GLY A 85 -3.39 -11.44 -4.10
CA GLY A 85 -3.93 -12.78 -4.39
C GLY A 85 -5.44 -12.96 -4.22
N VAL A 86 -6.15 -11.94 -3.73
CA VAL A 86 -7.62 -11.96 -3.57
C VAL A 86 -8.29 -10.99 -4.52
N GLU A 87 -9.54 -11.28 -4.86
CA GLU A 87 -10.29 -10.49 -5.85
C GLU A 87 -10.81 -9.17 -5.32
N ALA A 88 -11.05 -9.08 -4.00
CA ALA A 88 -11.57 -7.90 -3.33
C ALA A 88 -11.15 -7.90 -1.86
N VAL A 89 -11.53 -6.87 -1.12
CA VAL A 89 -11.45 -6.83 0.35
C VAL A 89 -12.66 -7.55 0.92
N PHE A 90 -12.41 -8.40 1.91
CA PHE A 90 -13.45 -9.13 2.64
C PHE A 90 -13.33 -8.87 4.13
N THR A 91 -14.45 -8.70 4.81
CA THR A 91 -14.54 -8.91 6.26
C THR A 91 -14.88 -10.37 6.55
N ASP A 92 -14.51 -10.87 7.73
CA ASP A 92 -14.75 -12.25 8.18
C ASP A 92 -14.27 -13.33 7.19
N PHE A 93 -13.13 -13.06 6.55
CA PHE A 93 -12.57 -13.89 5.49
C PHE A 93 -12.40 -15.36 5.92
N GLY A 94 -12.94 -16.27 5.11
CA GLY A 94 -12.88 -17.70 5.35
C GLY A 94 -13.93 -18.23 6.33
N SER A 95 -14.84 -17.39 6.83
CA SER A 95 -15.97 -17.76 7.66
C SER A 95 -17.28 -17.86 6.85
N ASN A 96 -18.34 -18.38 7.48
CA ASN A 96 -19.69 -18.37 6.91
C ASN A 96 -20.30 -16.95 6.82
N GLU A 97 -19.71 -15.99 7.49
CA GLU A 97 -20.14 -14.58 7.53
C GLU A 97 -19.29 -13.71 6.62
N GLN A 98 -18.42 -14.31 5.80
CA GLN A 98 -17.57 -13.59 4.86
C GLN A 98 -18.38 -12.66 3.98
N LYS A 99 -17.98 -11.38 3.98
CA LYS A 99 -18.63 -10.34 3.18
C LYS A 99 -17.63 -9.64 2.28
N GLU A 100 -17.93 -9.60 0.99
CA GLU A 100 -17.18 -8.84 0.00
C GLU A 100 -17.52 -7.36 0.05
N HIS A 101 -16.50 -6.51 -0.10
CA HIS A 101 -16.64 -5.06 -0.20
C HIS A 101 -16.12 -4.58 -1.55
N ARG A 102 -17.00 -4.07 -2.40
CA ARG A 102 -16.63 -3.44 -3.68
C ARG A 102 -16.18 -2.00 -3.52
N THR A 103 -16.75 -1.33 -2.54
CA THR A 103 -16.40 0.04 -2.16
C THR A 103 -16.23 0.13 -0.66
N LEU A 104 -15.29 0.94 -0.22
CA LEU A 104 -15.07 1.30 1.18
C LEU A 104 -14.77 2.79 1.27
N SER A 105 -15.33 3.45 2.27
CA SER A 105 -14.83 4.74 2.69
C SER A 105 -13.64 4.59 3.64
N VAL A 106 -12.87 5.65 3.84
CA VAL A 106 -11.76 5.66 4.80
C VAL A 106 -12.25 5.27 6.19
N SER A 107 -13.36 5.84 6.66
CA SER A 107 -13.91 5.55 8.00
C SER A 107 -14.37 4.11 8.15
N GLN A 108 -14.97 3.52 7.11
CA GLN A 108 -15.32 2.10 7.11
C GLN A 108 -14.10 1.20 7.18
N ALA A 109 -13.09 1.49 6.35
CA ALA A 109 -11.85 0.72 6.33
C ALA A 109 -11.10 0.77 7.67
N GLU A 110 -11.06 1.93 8.32
CA GLU A 110 -10.47 2.09 9.66
C GLU A 110 -11.24 1.33 10.73
N LYS A 111 -12.56 1.39 10.69
CA LYS A 111 -13.41 0.62 11.59
C LYS A 111 -13.10 -0.86 11.48
N TYR A 112 -13.10 -1.43 10.28
CA TYR A 112 -12.82 -2.85 10.08
C TYR A 112 -11.38 -3.23 10.44
N LEU A 113 -10.42 -2.31 10.24
CA LEU A 113 -9.04 -2.50 10.69
C LEU A 113 -8.97 -2.59 12.22
N ALA A 114 -9.64 -1.68 12.93
CA ALA A 114 -9.69 -1.65 14.39
C ALA A 114 -10.44 -2.86 14.98
N GLU A 115 -11.45 -3.37 14.30
CA GLU A 115 -12.21 -4.57 14.67
C GLU A 115 -11.44 -5.88 14.38
N GLY A 116 -10.26 -5.79 13.71
CA GLY A 116 -9.39 -6.95 13.47
C GLY A 116 -9.81 -7.83 12.29
N HIS A 117 -10.65 -7.34 11.37
CA HIS A 117 -11.05 -8.12 10.19
C HIS A 117 -9.90 -8.39 9.22
N PHE A 118 -8.79 -7.64 9.30
CA PHE A 118 -7.67 -7.75 8.37
C PHE A 118 -6.41 -8.27 9.07
N PRO A 119 -5.87 -9.44 8.67
CA PRO A 119 -4.67 -10.00 9.27
C PRO A 119 -3.47 -9.04 9.19
N GLU A 120 -2.78 -8.82 10.32
CA GLU A 120 -1.64 -7.90 10.46
C GLU A 120 -0.46 -8.21 9.52
N GLY A 121 -0.25 -9.47 9.17
CA GLY A 121 0.85 -9.91 8.31
C GLY A 121 0.57 -9.87 6.80
N SER A 122 -0.63 -9.50 6.36
CA SER A 122 -1.02 -9.56 4.95
C SER A 122 -1.95 -8.44 4.50
N MET A 123 -3.23 -8.49 4.84
CA MET A 123 -4.22 -7.51 4.38
C MET A 123 -4.16 -6.20 5.17
N GLY A 124 -3.92 -6.26 6.48
CA GLY A 124 -3.86 -5.07 7.34
C GLY A 124 -2.92 -3.98 6.81
N PRO A 125 -1.63 -4.27 6.51
CA PRO A 125 -0.70 -3.30 5.94
C PRO A 125 -1.17 -2.69 4.61
N LYS A 126 -1.85 -3.47 3.75
CA LYS A 126 -2.39 -2.97 2.48
C LYS A 126 -3.51 -1.95 2.71
N ILE A 127 -4.48 -2.32 3.55
CA ILE A 127 -5.60 -1.42 3.90
C ILE A 127 -5.07 -0.15 4.55
N SER A 128 -4.11 -0.25 5.47
CA SER A 128 -3.48 0.93 6.09
C SER A 128 -2.82 1.84 5.04
N SER A 129 -2.09 1.26 4.08
CA SER A 129 -1.46 2.03 3.01
C SER A 129 -2.47 2.66 2.07
N MET A 130 -3.58 1.98 1.78
CA MET A 130 -4.69 2.51 0.98
C MET A 130 -5.35 3.72 1.68
N ILE A 131 -5.60 3.61 2.99
CA ILE A 131 -6.15 4.69 3.81
C ILE A 131 -5.22 5.90 3.78
N GLU A 132 -3.92 5.70 4.02
CA GLU A 132 -2.93 6.78 4.01
C GLU A 132 -2.86 7.49 2.65
N ALA A 133 -2.85 6.74 1.56
CA ALA A 133 -2.83 7.30 0.21
C ALA A 133 -4.02 8.24 -0.04
N VAL A 134 -5.24 7.80 0.29
CA VAL A 134 -6.47 8.58 0.11
C VAL A 134 -6.52 9.79 1.05
N ARG A 135 -6.06 9.66 2.29
CA ARG A 135 -6.01 10.78 3.25
C ARG A 135 -5.08 11.90 2.82
N HIS A 136 -3.91 11.54 2.29
CA HIS A 136 -2.94 12.54 1.80
C HIS A 136 -3.33 13.15 0.46
N SER A 137 -4.22 12.49 -0.29
CA SER A 137 -4.68 12.93 -1.61
C SER A 137 -6.18 12.66 -1.75
N PRO A 138 -7.06 13.53 -1.20
CA PRO A 138 -8.50 13.26 -1.12
C PRO A 138 -9.20 13.00 -2.45
N GLY A 139 -8.65 13.44 -3.57
CA GLY A 139 -9.19 13.14 -4.91
C GLY A 139 -8.72 11.81 -5.51
N MET A 140 -7.80 11.10 -4.83
CA MET A 140 -7.26 9.83 -5.30
C MET A 140 -8.15 8.66 -4.89
N ARG A 141 -8.26 7.67 -5.77
CA ARG A 141 -8.86 6.36 -5.45
C ARG A 141 -7.74 5.37 -5.15
N SER A 142 -7.87 4.58 -4.09
CA SER A 142 -6.99 3.46 -3.85
C SER A 142 -7.73 2.15 -4.10
N ILE A 143 -7.18 1.30 -4.97
CA ILE A 143 -7.87 0.14 -5.54
C ILE A 143 -7.07 -1.11 -5.21
N LEU A 144 -7.76 -2.16 -4.76
CA LEU A 144 -7.18 -3.48 -4.53
C LEU A 144 -7.85 -4.49 -5.48
N CYS A 145 -7.03 -5.25 -6.23
CA CYS A 145 -7.55 -6.23 -7.18
C CYS A 145 -6.59 -7.41 -7.40
N LYS A 146 -7.02 -8.44 -8.14
CA LYS A 146 -6.14 -9.53 -8.59
C LYS A 146 -5.17 -9.07 -9.69
N PRO A 147 -4.04 -9.77 -9.86
CA PRO A 147 -3.19 -9.62 -11.04
C PRO A 147 -4.00 -9.84 -12.32
N GLY A 148 -3.88 -8.90 -13.26
CA GLY A 148 -4.63 -8.92 -14.52
C GLY A 148 -5.92 -8.09 -14.51
N ASP A 149 -6.48 -7.78 -13.36
CA ASP A 149 -7.77 -7.08 -13.26
C ASP A 149 -7.65 -5.55 -13.15
N ALA A 150 -6.44 -5.00 -13.23
CA ALA A 150 -6.22 -3.56 -12.99
C ALA A 150 -7.09 -2.65 -13.88
N LEU A 151 -7.27 -2.99 -15.15
CA LEU A 151 -8.09 -2.19 -16.07
C LEU A 151 -9.59 -2.26 -15.70
N SER A 152 -10.09 -3.45 -15.37
CA SER A 152 -11.46 -3.64 -14.92
C SER A 152 -11.69 -2.94 -13.58
N ALA A 153 -10.73 -3.02 -12.67
CA ALA A 153 -10.78 -2.35 -11.37
C ALA A 153 -10.80 -0.82 -11.50
N LEU A 154 -10.05 -0.24 -12.44
CA LEU A 154 -10.15 1.20 -12.75
C LEU A 154 -11.53 1.63 -13.26
N ARG A 155 -12.27 0.71 -13.90
CA ARG A 155 -13.65 0.91 -14.38
C ARG A 155 -14.71 0.53 -13.33
N GLU A 156 -14.28 0.12 -12.15
CA GLU A 156 -15.14 -0.33 -11.04
C GLU A 156 -15.89 -1.66 -11.31
N ASP A 157 -15.45 -2.41 -12.32
CA ASP A 157 -16.01 -3.73 -12.67
C ASP A 157 -15.38 -4.87 -11.83
N ALA A 158 -14.26 -4.61 -11.15
CA ALA A 158 -13.53 -5.58 -10.32
C ALA A 158 -12.86 -4.92 -9.13
N GLY A 159 -12.41 -5.72 -8.16
CA GLY A 159 -11.64 -5.24 -7.02
C GLY A 159 -12.48 -4.52 -5.96
N THR A 160 -11.76 -3.84 -5.07
CA THR A 160 -12.32 -2.93 -4.06
C THR A 160 -11.73 -1.55 -4.27
N THR A 161 -12.56 -0.55 -4.40
CA THR A 161 -12.16 0.87 -4.41
C THR A 161 -12.35 1.47 -3.03
N LEU A 162 -11.29 2.08 -2.51
CA LEU A 162 -11.31 2.90 -1.28
C LEU A 162 -11.20 4.37 -1.69
N SER A 163 -12.14 5.18 -1.20
CA SER A 163 -12.21 6.62 -1.44
C SER A 163 -12.36 7.39 -0.14
N HIS A 164 -12.20 8.70 -0.22
CA HIS A 164 -12.49 9.60 0.90
C HIS A 164 -13.97 9.49 1.32
N ASP A 165 -14.26 9.77 2.56
CA ASP A 165 -15.64 9.93 3.03
C ASP A 165 -16.26 11.18 2.37
N ASP A 166 -17.48 11.07 1.86
CA ASP A 166 -18.25 12.18 1.26
C ASP A 166 -18.67 13.22 2.32
#